data_6ba66b397bf653854d21aba92bcb32cd
#
_entry.id   6ba66b397bf653854d21aba92bcb32cd
#
_cell.length_a   1.000
_cell.length_b   1.000
_cell.length_c   1.000
_cell.angle_alpha   90.00
_cell.angle_beta   90.00
_cell.angle_gamma   90.00
#
_symmetry.space_group_name_H-M   'P 1'
#
loop_
_entity.id
_entity.type
_entity.pdbx_description
1 polymer ?
#
loop_
_entity_poly.entity_id
_entity_poly.type
_entity_poly.pdbx_seq_one_letter_code
_entity_poly.pdbx_strand_id
1 'polypeptide(L)'
;MPSSSKTNYLQLNYWSAGDKPKMADFNNDNQRLDNAFQSHIQNNAQHLTGNQSAWLAQPFVSGTDTGDGAASRSVTLGFAPALLVILPEGYGPLELDTVQETPLLRFALAADGCGSTGVTLTATGFTVNQAQSIPLAGLAKTCLNEQKVVYRYFAIRPAG
;
A
#
# COMPACT_ATOMS: atom_id res chain seq x y z
N MET A 1 -31.38 -10.98 45.49
CA MET A 1 -31.59 -11.34 44.08
C MET A 1 -30.76 -10.40 43.24
N PRO A 2 -30.20 -10.82 42.11
CA PRO A 2 -29.59 -9.91 41.16
C PRO A 2 -30.65 -8.89 40.67
N SER A 3 -30.25 -7.89 39.89
CA SER A 3 -31.18 -6.88 39.36
C SER A 3 -32.35 -7.53 38.63
N SER A 4 -33.52 -6.90 38.71
CA SER A 4 -34.76 -7.34 38.01
C SER A 4 -34.66 -7.15 36.49
N SER A 5 -33.73 -6.33 36.00
CA SER A 5 -33.54 -6.07 34.58
C SER A 5 -32.04 -5.89 34.23
N LYS A 6 -31.72 -5.91 32.95
CA LYS A 6 -30.39 -5.75 32.39
C LYS A 6 -30.36 -4.70 31.29
N THR A 7 -29.19 -4.08 31.09
CA THR A 7 -28.95 -3.21 29.90
C THR A 7 -28.93 -4.02 28.62
N ASN A 8 -29.33 -3.41 27.49
CA ASN A 8 -29.51 -4.14 26.22
C ASN A 8 -28.22 -4.71 25.64
N TYR A 9 -27.11 -3.99 25.71
CA TYR A 9 -25.87 -4.37 25.04
C TYR A 9 -24.92 -5.18 25.93
N LEU A 10 -24.46 -4.60 27.02
CA LEU A 10 -23.48 -5.22 27.92
C LEU A 10 -24.09 -6.13 28.96
N GLN A 11 -25.45 -6.19 29.05
CA GLN A 11 -26.16 -7.01 30.01
C GLN A 11 -25.74 -6.68 31.46
N LEU A 12 -25.45 -5.40 31.73
CA LEU A 12 -25.14 -4.90 33.06
C LEU A 12 -26.41 -4.88 33.91
N ASN A 13 -26.26 -4.94 35.22
CA ASN A 13 -27.39 -4.83 36.12
C ASN A 13 -28.07 -3.46 35.98
N TYR A 14 -29.40 -3.46 35.84
CA TYR A 14 -30.24 -2.27 35.87
C TYR A 14 -31.15 -2.37 37.09
N TRP A 15 -30.83 -1.57 38.12
CA TRP A 15 -31.42 -1.68 39.45
C TRP A 15 -32.72 -0.95 39.55
N SER A 16 -33.71 -1.59 40.20
CA SER A 16 -35.00 -1.04 40.57
C SER A 16 -35.13 -0.89 42.09
N ALA A 17 -36.06 -0.07 42.58
CA ALA A 17 -36.21 0.26 43.96
C ALA A 17 -36.36 -0.95 44.92
N GLY A 18 -36.85 -2.09 44.40
CA GLY A 18 -37.00 -3.33 45.20
C GLY A 18 -35.81 -4.27 45.14
N ASP A 19 -34.84 -3.99 44.32
CA ASP A 19 -33.67 -4.86 44.16
C ASP A 19 -32.69 -4.74 45.35
N LYS A 20 -31.95 -5.82 45.62
CA LYS A 20 -30.95 -5.87 46.69
C LYS A 20 -29.57 -6.17 46.06
N PRO A 21 -28.81 -5.15 45.67
CA PRO A 21 -27.48 -5.32 45.09
C PRO A 21 -26.54 -6.09 46.00
N LYS A 22 -25.73 -6.96 45.42
CA LYS A 22 -24.63 -7.66 46.10
C LYS A 22 -23.30 -7.24 45.46
N MET A 23 -22.22 -7.33 46.23
CA MET A 23 -20.88 -7.04 45.76
C MET A 23 -20.52 -7.85 44.49
N ALA A 24 -20.98 -9.12 44.43
CA ALA A 24 -20.76 -9.96 43.27
C ALA A 24 -21.42 -9.41 41.98
N ASP A 25 -22.57 -8.75 42.10
CA ASP A 25 -23.28 -8.16 40.94
C ASP A 25 -22.47 -6.99 40.35
N PHE A 26 -21.89 -6.14 41.20
CA PHE A 26 -21.01 -5.04 40.75
C PHE A 26 -19.70 -5.56 40.16
N ASN A 27 -19.08 -6.58 40.79
CA ASN A 27 -17.86 -7.19 40.27
C ASN A 27 -18.09 -7.81 38.88
N ASN A 28 -19.25 -8.45 38.66
CA ASN A 28 -19.62 -8.99 37.35
C ASN A 28 -19.83 -7.90 36.30
N ASP A 29 -20.46 -6.78 36.69
CA ASP A 29 -20.65 -5.64 35.80
C ASP A 29 -19.29 -5.01 35.43
N ASN A 30 -18.39 -4.81 36.39
CA ASN A 30 -17.04 -4.32 36.16
C ASN A 30 -16.26 -5.24 35.21
N GLN A 31 -16.34 -6.56 35.41
CA GLN A 31 -15.68 -7.52 34.52
C GLN A 31 -16.23 -7.47 33.07
N ARG A 32 -17.54 -7.29 32.91
CA ARG A 32 -18.17 -7.14 31.59
C ARG A 32 -17.69 -5.87 30.89
N LEU A 33 -17.62 -4.76 31.63
CA LEU A 33 -17.11 -3.48 31.13
C LEU A 33 -15.63 -3.61 30.73
N ASP A 34 -14.80 -4.19 31.59
CA ASP A 34 -13.37 -4.39 31.32
C ASP A 34 -13.15 -5.25 30.07
N ASN A 35 -13.84 -6.39 29.98
CA ASN A 35 -13.78 -7.25 28.81
C ASN A 35 -14.27 -6.56 27.52
N ALA A 36 -15.33 -5.76 27.59
CA ALA A 36 -15.84 -5.01 26.44
C ALA A 36 -14.85 -3.94 25.99
N PHE A 37 -14.24 -3.24 26.93
CA PHE A 37 -13.23 -2.23 26.68
C PHE A 37 -11.95 -2.84 26.07
N GLN A 38 -11.48 -3.96 26.64
CA GLN A 38 -10.35 -4.70 26.11
C GLN A 38 -10.62 -5.17 24.68
N SER A 39 -11.80 -5.73 24.41
CA SER A 39 -12.20 -6.15 23.04
C SER A 39 -12.24 -4.98 22.08
N HIS A 40 -12.73 -3.82 22.50
CA HIS A 40 -12.76 -2.61 21.70
C HIS A 40 -11.36 -2.10 21.38
N ILE A 41 -10.46 -2.01 22.36
CA ILE A 41 -9.07 -1.54 22.17
C ILE A 41 -8.30 -2.49 21.23
N GLN A 42 -8.54 -3.80 21.34
CA GLN A 42 -7.85 -4.80 20.52
C GLN A 42 -8.42 -4.94 19.10
N ASN A 43 -9.62 -4.42 18.86
CA ASN A 43 -10.30 -4.55 17.58
C ASN A 43 -9.98 -3.38 16.64
N ASN A 44 -8.79 -3.39 16.05
CA ASN A 44 -8.37 -2.39 15.06
C ASN A 44 -9.29 -2.32 13.84
N ALA A 45 -10.02 -3.40 13.52
CA ALA A 45 -10.95 -3.43 12.39
C ALA A 45 -12.18 -2.53 12.56
N GLN A 46 -12.51 -2.13 13.77
CA GLN A 46 -13.59 -1.16 14.05
C GLN A 46 -13.19 0.28 13.74
N HIS A 47 -11.89 0.56 13.64
CA HIS A 47 -11.36 1.91 13.45
C HIS A 47 -10.69 2.08 12.09
N LEU A 48 -9.97 1.06 11.64
CA LEU A 48 -9.23 1.06 10.39
C LEU A 48 -9.28 -0.32 9.76
N THR A 49 -9.53 -0.38 8.46
CA THR A 49 -9.31 -1.62 7.69
C THR A 49 -7.81 -1.97 7.67
N GLY A 50 -7.47 -3.22 7.38
CA GLY A 50 -6.08 -3.63 7.23
C GLY A 50 -5.32 -2.79 6.19
N ASN A 51 -5.99 -2.41 5.08
CA ASN A 51 -5.42 -1.55 4.05
C ASN A 51 -5.18 -0.12 4.56
N GLN A 52 -6.13 0.45 5.29
CA GLN A 52 -5.98 1.79 5.88
C GLN A 52 -4.86 1.82 6.93
N SER A 53 -4.75 0.78 7.77
CA SER A 53 -3.64 0.65 8.72
C SER A 53 -2.29 0.55 8.00
N ALA A 54 -2.18 -0.25 6.94
CA ALA A 54 -0.97 -0.39 6.14
C ALA A 54 -0.61 0.92 5.42
N TRP A 55 -1.62 1.63 4.92
CA TRP A 55 -1.43 2.95 4.30
C TRP A 55 -0.93 3.98 5.29
N LEU A 56 -1.51 4.08 6.49
CA LEU A 56 -1.06 5.01 7.53
C LEU A 56 0.35 4.67 8.04
N ALA A 57 0.68 3.39 8.16
CA ALA A 57 2.01 2.96 8.60
C ALA A 57 3.09 3.25 7.56
N GLN A 58 2.79 3.07 6.27
CA GLN A 58 3.74 3.24 5.18
C GLN A 58 3.04 3.61 3.87
N PRO A 59 2.61 4.88 3.72
CA PRO A 59 1.94 5.34 2.50
C PRO A 59 2.88 5.36 1.29
N PHE A 60 4.18 5.59 1.53
CA PHE A 60 5.22 5.61 0.51
C PHE A 60 6.14 4.41 0.65
N VAL A 61 6.42 3.77 -0.47
CA VAL A 61 7.42 2.71 -0.57
C VAL A 61 8.45 3.15 -1.61
N SER A 62 9.72 3.05 -1.26
CA SER A 62 10.82 3.28 -2.19
C SER A 62 11.79 2.12 -2.18
N GLY A 63 12.43 1.89 -3.29
CA GLY A 63 13.45 0.86 -3.43
C GLY A 63 14.26 1.06 -4.70
N THR A 64 15.14 0.10 -4.95
CA THR A 64 15.94 0.05 -6.16
C THR A 64 15.75 -1.27 -6.86
N ASP A 65 15.83 -1.25 -8.18
CA ASP A 65 15.92 -2.44 -9.02
C ASP A 65 17.08 -2.29 -9.98
N THR A 66 17.85 -3.35 -10.19
CA THR A 66 18.97 -3.32 -11.12
C THR A 66 18.56 -4.03 -12.41
N GLY A 67 18.62 -3.31 -13.51
CA GLY A 67 18.27 -3.83 -14.81
C GLY A 67 19.13 -5.03 -15.23
N ASP A 68 18.50 -5.98 -15.89
CA ASP A 68 19.14 -7.22 -16.41
C ASP A 68 19.25 -7.23 -17.95
N GLY A 69 18.72 -6.20 -18.62
CA GLY A 69 18.69 -6.08 -20.08
C GLY A 69 17.61 -6.91 -20.77
N ALA A 70 16.83 -7.70 -20.05
CA ALA A 70 15.70 -8.44 -20.64
C ALA A 70 14.62 -7.50 -21.18
N ALA A 71 13.86 -7.96 -22.16
CA ALA A 71 12.80 -7.16 -22.77
C ALA A 71 11.72 -6.69 -21.77
N SER A 72 11.51 -7.44 -20.71
CA SER A 72 10.55 -7.12 -19.65
C SER A 72 11.05 -7.63 -18.30
N ARG A 73 10.77 -6.87 -17.23
CA ARG A 73 11.11 -7.22 -15.85
C ARG A 73 10.00 -6.80 -14.90
N SER A 74 9.67 -7.68 -13.96
CA SER A 74 8.64 -7.43 -12.94
C SER A 74 9.29 -7.16 -11.58
N VAL A 75 8.76 -6.14 -10.87
CA VAL A 75 9.13 -5.77 -9.51
C VAL A 75 7.91 -5.96 -8.60
N THR A 76 8.06 -6.76 -7.55
CA THR A 76 6.99 -7.06 -6.61
C THR A 76 7.05 -6.14 -5.40
N LEU A 77 5.94 -5.45 -5.11
CA LEU A 77 5.74 -4.56 -3.97
C LEU A 77 4.82 -5.16 -2.91
N GLY A 78 4.05 -6.21 -3.27
CA GLY A 78 2.99 -6.79 -2.43
C GLY A 78 1.67 -6.02 -2.46
N PHE A 79 1.54 -5.01 -3.31
CA PHE A 79 0.30 -4.24 -3.53
C PHE A 79 0.30 -3.62 -4.93
N ALA A 80 -0.89 -3.28 -5.44
CA ALA A 80 -1.04 -2.49 -6.65
C ALA A 80 -0.76 -1.01 -6.33
N PRO A 81 0.27 -0.37 -6.88
CA PRO A 81 0.54 1.03 -6.57
C PRO A 81 -0.50 1.97 -7.20
N ALA A 82 -0.93 2.99 -6.45
CA ALA A 82 -1.79 4.07 -6.95
C ALA A 82 -0.99 5.07 -7.81
N LEU A 83 0.28 5.25 -7.47
CA LEU A 83 1.23 6.06 -8.23
C LEU A 83 2.61 5.41 -8.15
N LEU A 84 3.32 5.42 -9.27
CA LEU A 84 4.68 4.94 -9.40
C LEU A 84 5.54 5.98 -10.13
N VAL A 85 6.72 6.25 -9.61
CA VAL A 85 7.79 7.03 -10.24
C VAL A 85 9.03 6.16 -10.32
N ILE A 86 9.68 6.10 -11.47
CA ILE A 86 10.95 5.39 -11.67
C ILE A 86 11.98 6.36 -12.24
N LEU A 87 13.17 6.39 -11.65
CA LEU A 87 14.29 7.23 -12.05
C LEU A 87 15.59 6.41 -12.13
N PRO A 88 16.45 6.63 -13.12
CA PRO A 88 17.75 5.99 -13.18
C PRO A 88 18.71 6.61 -12.14
N GLU A 89 19.64 5.83 -11.61
CA GLU A 89 20.77 6.34 -10.85
C GLU A 89 21.98 6.53 -11.78
N GLY A 90 22.59 7.70 -11.69
CA GLY A 90 23.82 8.02 -12.46
C GLY A 90 23.60 8.39 -13.92
N TYR A 91 22.38 8.47 -14.38
CA TYR A 91 21.99 8.84 -15.75
C TYR A 91 20.90 9.89 -15.74
N GLY A 92 20.80 10.67 -16.83
CA GLY A 92 19.66 11.55 -17.07
C GLY A 92 18.37 10.74 -17.30
N PRO A 93 17.22 11.22 -16.83
CA PRO A 93 15.94 10.56 -17.09
C PRO A 93 15.59 10.51 -18.60
N LEU A 94 16.06 11.51 -19.34
CA LEU A 94 15.96 11.59 -20.81
C LEU A 94 17.31 12.07 -21.33
N GLU A 95 17.92 11.30 -22.19
CA GLU A 95 19.22 11.59 -22.84
C GLU A 95 19.12 11.33 -24.35
N LEU A 96 19.99 11.99 -25.13
CA LEU A 96 20.11 11.72 -26.56
C LEU A 96 21.30 10.78 -26.78
N ASP A 97 21.05 9.61 -27.37
CA ASP A 97 22.13 8.82 -27.96
C ASP A 97 22.60 9.55 -29.22
N THR A 98 23.77 10.20 -29.14
CA THR A 98 24.33 11.02 -30.21
C THR A 98 24.86 10.20 -31.38
N VAL A 99 25.07 8.89 -31.22
CA VAL A 99 25.51 7.99 -32.29
C VAL A 99 24.32 7.51 -33.12
N GLN A 100 23.20 7.24 -32.45
CA GLN A 100 21.98 6.72 -33.08
C GLN A 100 20.90 7.80 -33.29
N GLU A 101 21.19 9.03 -32.83
CA GLU A 101 20.27 10.17 -32.84
C GLU A 101 18.89 9.85 -32.24
N THR A 102 18.91 9.00 -31.21
CA THR A 102 17.68 8.45 -30.62
C THR A 102 17.56 8.90 -29.16
N PRO A 103 16.43 9.51 -28.75
CA PRO A 103 16.18 9.82 -27.34
C PRO A 103 16.05 8.53 -26.51
N LEU A 104 16.78 8.46 -25.40
CA LEU A 104 16.74 7.36 -24.43
C LEU A 104 15.83 7.76 -23.26
N LEU A 105 14.74 7.04 -23.07
CA LEU A 105 13.77 7.26 -22.02
C LEU A 105 14.06 6.31 -20.86
N ARG A 106 14.65 6.81 -19.74
CA ARG A 106 15.03 6.06 -18.55
C ARG A 106 14.18 6.39 -17.34
N PHE A 107 13.11 7.17 -17.49
CA PHE A 107 12.16 7.43 -16.41
C PHE A 107 10.78 6.95 -16.78
N ALA A 108 9.96 6.69 -15.74
CA ALA A 108 8.55 6.39 -15.95
C ALA A 108 7.70 6.97 -14.82
N LEU A 109 6.48 7.32 -15.20
CA LEU A 109 5.38 7.68 -14.31
C LEU A 109 4.21 6.77 -14.67
N ALA A 110 3.55 6.19 -13.67
CA ALA A 110 2.33 5.41 -13.89
C ALA A 110 1.37 5.60 -12.73
N ALA A 111 0.09 5.67 -13.04
CA ALA A 111 -1.02 5.65 -12.11
C ALA A 111 -2.12 4.73 -12.66
N ASP A 112 -3.18 4.50 -11.90
CA ASP A 112 -4.28 3.66 -12.37
C ASP A 112 -4.89 4.23 -13.66
N GLY A 113 -4.97 3.39 -14.68
CA GLY A 113 -5.49 3.74 -16.01
C GLY A 113 -4.59 4.62 -16.89
N CYS A 114 -3.40 5.06 -16.42
CA CYS A 114 -2.47 5.86 -17.22
C CYS A 114 -1.01 5.60 -16.87
N GLY A 115 -0.10 5.84 -17.82
CA GLY A 115 1.32 5.66 -17.58
C GLY A 115 2.19 5.99 -18.79
N SER A 116 3.48 6.16 -18.50
CA SER A 116 4.51 6.31 -19.53
C SER A 116 4.68 5.01 -20.33
N THR A 117 5.14 5.14 -21.57
CA THR A 117 5.52 3.97 -22.38
C THR A 117 6.56 3.12 -21.64
N GLY A 118 6.36 1.82 -21.62
CA GLY A 118 7.32 0.86 -21.05
C GLY A 118 7.15 0.56 -19.56
N VAL A 119 6.11 1.08 -18.90
CA VAL A 119 5.73 0.70 -17.54
C VAL A 119 4.27 0.27 -17.50
N THR A 120 3.98 -0.77 -16.72
CA THR A 120 2.62 -1.25 -16.47
C THR A 120 2.48 -1.59 -14.99
N LEU A 121 1.42 -1.07 -14.34
CA LEU A 121 1.08 -1.43 -12.97
C LEU A 121 0.43 -2.82 -12.95
N THR A 122 0.73 -3.59 -11.91
CA THR A 122 0.15 -4.92 -11.69
C THR A 122 -0.53 -4.99 -10.32
N ALA A 123 -1.31 -6.02 -10.07
CA ALA A 123 -1.97 -6.22 -8.78
C ALA A 123 -1.00 -6.31 -7.58
N THR A 124 0.28 -6.62 -7.82
CA THR A 124 1.28 -6.82 -6.76
C THR A 124 2.54 -5.97 -6.92
N GLY A 125 2.57 -5.03 -7.88
CA GLY A 125 3.74 -4.20 -8.16
C GLY A 125 3.69 -3.57 -9.54
N PHE A 126 4.75 -3.72 -10.32
CA PHE A 126 4.83 -3.16 -11.66
C PHE A 126 5.76 -3.98 -12.56
N THR A 127 5.61 -3.80 -13.87
CA THR A 127 6.49 -4.36 -14.90
C THR A 127 7.10 -3.21 -15.69
N VAL A 128 8.39 -3.31 -15.99
CA VAL A 128 9.13 -2.38 -16.84
C VAL A 128 9.61 -3.09 -18.10
N ASN A 129 9.73 -2.33 -19.18
CA ASN A 129 10.18 -2.84 -20.49
C ASN A 129 11.49 -2.20 -20.92
N GLN A 130 12.26 -2.98 -21.66
CA GLN A 130 13.49 -2.55 -22.34
C GLN A 130 13.32 -2.76 -23.85
N ALA A 131 13.43 -1.69 -24.63
CA ALA A 131 13.43 -1.82 -26.08
C ALA A 131 14.69 -2.58 -26.54
N GLN A 132 14.49 -3.66 -27.28
CA GLN A 132 15.56 -4.54 -27.77
C GLN A 132 16.14 -4.05 -29.11
N SER A 133 15.51 -3.08 -29.75
CA SER A 133 15.93 -2.46 -31.01
C SER A 133 15.77 -0.95 -30.98
N ILE A 134 16.39 -0.28 -31.91
CA ILE A 134 16.19 1.16 -32.13
C ILE A 134 14.77 1.36 -32.66
N PRO A 135 13.98 2.28 -32.09
CA PRO A 135 12.66 2.59 -32.58
C PRO A 135 12.74 3.35 -33.93
N LEU A 136 11.59 3.52 -34.56
CA LEU A 136 11.46 4.36 -35.75
C LEU A 136 11.91 5.80 -35.41
N ALA A 137 12.45 6.49 -36.44
CA ALA A 137 12.92 7.87 -36.30
C ALA A 137 11.87 8.79 -35.63
N GLY A 138 12.33 9.56 -34.68
CA GLY A 138 11.49 10.49 -33.91
C GLY A 138 10.81 9.87 -32.66
N LEU A 139 10.95 8.56 -32.42
CA LEU A 139 10.43 7.91 -31.21
C LEU A 139 11.57 7.70 -30.20
N ALA A 140 11.24 7.82 -28.93
CA ALA A 140 12.18 7.53 -27.84
C ALA A 140 12.33 6.01 -27.63
N LYS A 141 13.56 5.58 -27.38
CA LYS A 141 13.87 4.21 -26.98
C LYS A 141 13.57 4.06 -25.48
N THR A 142 12.67 3.15 -25.16
CA THR A 142 12.39 2.80 -23.76
C THR A 142 13.55 2.04 -23.15
N CYS A 143 14.14 2.60 -22.10
CA CYS A 143 15.32 2.09 -21.40
C CYS A 143 15.03 2.02 -19.89
N LEU A 144 14.07 1.16 -19.48
CA LEU A 144 13.68 1.00 -18.07
C LEU A 144 14.22 -0.27 -17.41
N ASN A 145 15.01 -1.06 -18.15
CA ASN A 145 15.65 -2.28 -17.67
C ASN A 145 17.02 -2.50 -18.32
N GLU A 146 17.81 -1.42 -18.52
CA GLU A 146 19.16 -1.55 -19.07
C GLU A 146 20.06 -2.36 -18.16
N GLN A 147 20.86 -3.24 -18.74
CA GLN A 147 21.74 -4.11 -17.99
C GLN A 147 22.70 -3.32 -17.08
N LYS A 148 22.72 -3.64 -15.79
CA LYS A 148 23.54 -3.03 -14.75
C LYS A 148 23.19 -1.58 -14.39
N VAL A 149 22.17 -0.98 -14.98
CA VAL A 149 21.64 0.33 -14.55
C VAL A 149 20.76 0.12 -13.33
N VAL A 150 20.98 0.92 -12.29
CA VAL A 150 20.14 0.92 -11.10
C VAL A 150 19.01 1.93 -11.30
N TYR A 151 17.79 1.50 -11.07
CA TYR A 151 16.59 2.34 -11.10
C TYR A 151 16.03 2.46 -9.70
N ARG A 152 15.83 3.69 -9.25
CA ARG A 152 15.11 3.99 -8.00
C ARG A 152 13.65 4.17 -8.29
N TYR A 153 12.80 3.50 -7.54
CA TYR A 153 11.37 3.67 -7.63
C TYR A 153 10.78 4.25 -6.35
N PHE A 154 9.67 4.97 -6.53
CA PHE A 154 8.82 5.51 -5.47
C PHE A 154 7.38 5.13 -5.79
N ALA A 155 6.72 4.44 -4.88
CA ALA A 155 5.37 3.96 -5.05
C ALA A 155 4.47 4.44 -3.91
N ILE A 156 3.25 4.84 -4.24
CA ILE A 156 2.21 5.19 -3.27
C ILE A 156 1.23 4.02 -3.16
N ARG A 157 0.93 3.60 -1.94
CA ARG A 157 -0.13 2.63 -1.69
C ARG A 157 -1.50 3.25 -1.99
N PRO A 158 -2.49 2.51 -2.54
CA PRO A 158 -3.85 2.99 -2.62
C PRO A 158 -4.40 3.20 -1.20
N ALA A 159 -5.15 4.29 -1.00
CA ALA A 159 -5.98 4.46 0.18
C ALA A 159 -7.13 3.45 0.06
N GLY A 160 -7.15 2.41 0.89
CA GLY A 160 -8.16 1.36 0.87
C GLY A 160 -9.55 1.84 1.29
#